data_ff6ac1253c97ae9c228a039f75d49096
#
_entry.id   ff6ac1253c97ae9c228a039f75d49096
#
_cell.length_a   1.000
_cell.length_b   1.000
_cell.length_c   1.000
_cell.angle_alpha   90.00
_cell.angle_beta   90.00
_cell.angle_gamma   90.00
#
_symmetry.space_group_name_H-M   'P 1'
#
loop_
_entity.id
_entity.type
_entity.pdbx_description
1 polymer ?
#
loop_
_entity_poly.entity_id
_entity_poly.type
_entity_poly.pdbx_seq_one_letter_code
_entity_poly.pdbx_strand_id
1 'polypeptide(L)'
;MNELSPVTGEFAAGRTQLEFDDNLLLPLLYGERDQHLDRIERQLGVSVFTRGNRLSIAGSASATEAAHLALSQLYERLKRGQEVDLPAVEAAIRLAEAELGDKSLDLWREDAAFRTRKRRIAARSPGQAAYIKAMRDNELVFGLGPAGTGKTYLAVAAAVDLLMTGRVERIILSRPAVEAGERLGFLPGDLRDKVDPYLRPIFDALNDMLPADQLARRLGTGEIEVAPIAFMRGRTLSHAFVILDEAQNTSPVQMKMFLTRLGEGSRMVVTGDPTQVDLPVGARSGLAEALDTLSGLDGIGTVRLTDRDVVRHELVARIVRAYEAREGGTAPGKS
;
A
#
# COMPACT_ATOMS: atom_id res chain seq x y z
N MET A 1 16.05 -32.00 6.73
CA MET A 1 15.99 -32.10 5.26
C MET A 1 14.68 -32.85 4.95
N ASN A 2 13.62 -32.12 4.73
CA ASN A 2 12.37 -32.65 4.23
C ASN A 2 12.09 -31.89 2.95
N GLU A 3 12.26 -32.59 1.85
CA GLU A 3 11.94 -32.12 0.51
C GLU A 3 10.44 -31.89 0.42
N LEU A 4 10.04 -30.67 0.13
CA LEU A 4 8.69 -30.30 -0.25
C LEU A 4 8.40 -30.95 -1.61
N SER A 5 7.55 -31.95 -1.63
CA SER A 5 7.03 -32.51 -2.88
C SER A 5 6.20 -31.46 -3.60
N PRO A 6 6.50 -31.15 -4.86
CA PRO A 6 5.68 -30.23 -5.64
C PRO A 6 4.32 -30.87 -5.91
N VAL A 7 3.25 -30.09 -5.71
CA VAL A 7 1.91 -30.43 -6.17
C VAL A 7 1.95 -30.51 -7.70
N THR A 8 2.05 -31.70 -8.25
CA THR A 8 2.05 -31.95 -9.70
C THR A 8 0.61 -31.91 -10.22
N GLY A 9 0.21 -30.79 -10.80
CA GLY A 9 -0.98 -30.69 -11.62
C GLY A 9 -0.62 -30.76 -13.10
N GLU A 10 -1.06 -31.80 -13.82
CA GLU A 10 -0.96 -31.86 -15.27
C GLU A 10 -1.93 -30.87 -15.91
N PHE A 11 -1.39 -29.95 -16.72
CA PHE A 11 -2.14 -28.98 -17.50
C PHE A 11 -2.66 -29.61 -18.80
N ALA A 12 -3.85 -30.18 -18.75
CA ALA A 12 -4.64 -30.41 -19.98
C ALA A 12 -5.33 -29.09 -20.36
N ALA A 13 -5.37 -28.73 -21.66
CA ALA A 13 -5.93 -27.49 -22.16
C ALA A 13 -7.30 -27.20 -21.52
N GLY A 14 -7.34 -26.17 -20.63
CA GLY A 14 -8.54 -25.63 -20.02
C GLY A 14 -9.03 -26.29 -18.73
N ARG A 15 -8.27 -27.20 -18.11
CA ARG A 15 -8.61 -27.76 -16.78
C ARG A 15 -7.36 -27.92 -15.92
N THR A 16 -7.46 -27.49 -14.64
CA THR A 16 -6.45 -27.75 -13.61
C THR A 16 -7.12 -28.28 -12.35
N GLN A 17 -6.38 -28.99 -11.52
CA GLN A 17 -6.86 -29.54 -10.25
C GLN A 17 -5.95 -29.13 -9.11
N LEU A 18 -6.55 -28.79 -7.97
CA LEU A 18 -5.90 -28.56 -6.69
C LEU A 18 -6.35 -29.63 -5.71
N GLU A 19 -5.44 -30.18 -4.93
CA GLU A 19 -5.74 -31.07 -3.82
C GLU A 19 -5.16 -30.47 -2.54
N PHE A 20 -5.99 -30.36 -1.51
CA PHE A 20 -5.63 -29.74 -0.24
C PHE A 20 -5.46 -30.79 0.83
N ASP A 21 -4.45 -30.61 1.69
CA ASP A 21 -4.06 -31.56 2.73
C ASP A 21 -4.84 -31.39 4.05
N ASP A 22 -5.47 -30.22 4.27
CA ASP A 22 -6.25 -29.94 5.48
C ASP A 22 -7.68 -29.50 5.15
N ASN A 23 -8.65 -30.41 5.39
CA ASN A 23 -10.06 -30.14 5.15
C ASN A 23 -10.67 -29.10 6.11
N LEU A 24 -10.04 -28.82 7.26
CA LEU A 24 -10.53 -27.83 8.22
C LEU A 24 -10.37 -26.40 7.70
N LEU A 25 -9.42 -26.19 6.79
CA LEU A 25 -9.17 -24.88 6.19
C LEU A 25 -10.06 -24.58 4.98
N LEU A 26 -10.70 -25.60 4.38
CA LEU A 26 -11.50 -25.43 3.16
C LEU A 26 -12.71 -24.50 3.35
N PRO A 27 -13.50 -24.58 4.43
CA PRO A 27 -14.58 -23.63 4.64
C PRO A 27 -14.10 -22.17 4.72
N LEU A 28 -12.90 -21.94 5.27
CA LEU A 28 -12.29 -20.63 5.34
C LEU A 28 -11.75 -20.16 3.97
N LEU A 29 -11.24 -21.11 3.16
CA LEU A 29 -10.80 -20.85 1.80
C LEU A 29 -11.97 -20.50 0.88
N TYR A 30 -13.08 -21.22 0.99
CA TYR A 30 -14.27 -21.01 0.16
C TYR A 30 -15.08 -19.79 0.60
N GLY A 31 -15.03 -19.45 1.89
CA GLY A 31 -15.80 -18.38 2.50
C GLY A 31 -17.26 -18.79 2.76
N GLU A 32 -18.01 -17.89 3.41
CA GLU A 32 -19.43 -18.14 3.65
C GLU A 32 -20.19 -18.33 2.33
N ARG A 33 -20.90 -19.45 2.18
CA ARG A 33 -21.67 -19.79 0.97
C ARG A 33 -20.83 -19.71 -0.31
N ASP A 34 -19.57 -20.13 -0.24
CA ASP A 34 -18.61 -20.16 -1.35
C ASP A 34 -18.31 -18.80 -2.00
N GLN A 35 -18.56 -17.68 -1.28
CA GLN A 35 -18.40 -16.32 -1.79
C GLN A 35 -16.99 -16.01 -2.33
N HIS A 36 -15.96 -16.67 -1.82
CA HIS A 36 -14.59 -16.52 -2.30
C HIS A 36 -14.40 -17.19 -3.67
N LEU A 37 -14.97 -18.39 -3.83
CA LEU A 37 -14.94 -19.09 -5.11
C LEU A 37 -15.77 -18.34 -6.17
N ASP A 38 -16.97 -17.88 -5.81
CA ASP A 38 -17.81 -17.04 -6.68
C ASP A 38 -17.08 -15.78 -7.16
N ARG A 39 -16.26 -15.18 -6.28
CA ARG A 39 -15.47 -13.98 -6.64
C ARG A 39 -14.38 -14.34 -7.65
N ILE A 40 -13.69 -15.46 -7.47
CA ILE A 40 -12.66 -15.97 -8.38
C ILE A 40 -13.27 -16.31 -9.73
N GLU A 41 -14.40 -17.04 -9.76
CA GLU A 41 -15.10 -17.39 -10.98
C GLU A 41 -15.48 -16.17 -11.82
N ARG A 42 -16.10 -15.17 -11.16
CA ARG A 42 -16.55 -13.93 -11.84
C ARG A 42 -15.41 -13.06 -12.37
N GLN A 43 -14.31 -12.95 -11.62
CA GLN A 43 -13.20 -12.07 -12.02
C GLN A 43 -12.33 -12.71 -13.11
N LEU A 44 -12.06 -14.01 -13.00
CA LEU A 44 -11.18 -14.70 -13.94
C LEU A 44 -11.94 -15.38 -15.09
N GLY A 45 -13.29 -15.43 -15.04
CA GLY A 45 -14.07 -16.12 -16.06
C GLY A 45 -13.84 -17.64 -16.10
N VAL A 46 -13.64 -18.23 -14.92
CA VAL A 46 -13.46 -19.68 -14.74
C VAL A 46 -14.69 -20.30 -14.06
N SER A 47 -14.82 -21.63 -14.14
CA SER A 47 -15.77 -22.40 -13.33
C SER A 47 -15.01 -23.29 -12.35
N VAL A 48 -15.43 -23.29 -11.08
CA VAL A 48 -14.77 -24.00 -9.99
C VAL A 48 -15.71 -25.07 -9.45
N PHE A 49 -15.25 -26.32 -9.42
CA PHE A 49 -16.01 -27.46 -8.92
C PHE A 49 -15.28 -28.08 -7.72
N THR A 50 -15.97 -28.18 -6.60
CA THR A 50 -15.45 -28.77 -5.37
C THR A 50 -15.90 -30.20 -5.18
N ARG A 51 -14.98 -31.10 -4.82
CA ARG A 51 -15.32 -32.51 -4.47
C ARG A 51 -14.42 -32.98 -3.33
N GLY A 52 -14.91 -32.89 -2.11
CA GLY A 52 -14.10 -33.20 -0.92
C GLY A 52 -12.93 -32.22 -0.79
N ASN A 53 -11.71 -32.74 -0.75
CA ASN A 53 -10.48 -31.94 -0.68
C ASN A 53 -9.91 -31.58 -2.08
N ARG A 54 -10.62 -31.91 -3.15
CA ARG A 54 -10.21 -31.61 -4.52
C ARG A 54 -11.06 -30.51 -5.11
N LEU A 55 -10.38 -29.61 -5.81
CA LEU A 55 -10.96 -28.49 -6.51
C LEU A 55 -10.53 -28.55 -7.97
N SER A 56 -11.49 -28.56 -8.88
CA SER A 56 -11.26 -28.56 -10.32
C SER A 56 -11.64 -27.20 -10.90
N ILE A 57 -10.75 -26.59 -11.67
CA ILE A 57 -10.93 -25.29 -12.30
C ILE A 57 -11.00 -25.50 -13.80
N ALA A 58 -12.01 -24.94 -14.47
CA ALA A 58 -12.21 -25.01 -15.91
C ALA A 58 -12.33 -23.59 -16.50
N GLY A 59 -11.62 -23.33 -17.62
CA GLY A 59 -11.61 -22.03 -18.27
C GLY A 59 -10.52 -21.92 -19.33
N SER A 60 -10.12 -20.70 -19.70
CA SER A 60 -8.93 -20.50 -20.54
C SER A 60 -7.66 -20.90 -19.78
N ALA A 61 -6.59 -21.26 -20.49
CA ALA A 61 -5.33 -21.70 -19.89
C ALA A 61 -4.76 -20.64 -18.92
N SER A 62 -4.73 -19.38 -19.32
CA SER A 62 -4.24 -18.27 -18.47
C SER A 62 -5.14 -18.04 -17.25
N ALA A 63 -6.46 -18.10 -17.42
CA ALA A 63 -7.41 -17.90 -16.33
C ALA A 63 -7.37 -19.05 -15.31
N THR A 64 -7.24 -20.29 -15.76
CA THR A 64 -7.10 -21.45 -14.86
C THR A 64 -5.78 -21.44 -14.11
N GLU A 65 -4.70 -20.99 -14.73
CA GLU A 65 -3.39 -20.83 -14.08
C GLU A 65 -3.44 -19.69 -13.03
N ALA A 66 -4.08 -18.56 -13.34
CA ALA A 66 -4.29 -17.46 -12.38
C ALA A 66 -5.13 -17.91 -11.17
N ALA A 67 -6.23 -18.62 -11.42
CA ALA A 67 -7.08 -19.15 -10.35
C ALA A 67 -6.35 -20.19 -9.48
N HIS A 68 -5.56 -21.06 -10.11
CA HIS A 68 -4.73 -22.03 -9.40
C HIS A 68 -3.72 -21.33 -8.48
N LEU A 69 -2.99 -20.35 -8.99
CA LEU A 69 -2.01 -19.60 -8.23
C LEU A 69 -2.66 -18.83 -7.07
N ALA A 70 -3.77 -18.10 -7.33
CA ALA A 70 -4.50 -17.38 -6.31
C ALA A 70 -5.00 -18.28 -5.18
N LEU A 71 -5.65 -19.41 -5.51
CA LEU A 71 -6.16 -20.36 -4.52
C LEU A 71 -5.05 -21.04 -3.72
N SER A 72 -3.94 -21.41 -4.36
CA SER A 72 -2.78 -21.98 -3.68
C SER A 72 -2.20 -21.00 -2.66
N GLN A 73 -2.08 -19.73 -3.02
CA GLN A 73 -1.54 -18.70 -2.12
C GLN A 73 -2.50 -18.36 -0.97
N LEU A 74 -3.81 -18.35 -1.23
CA LEU A 74 -4.81 -18.16 -0.17
C LEU A 74 -4.79 -19.33 0.81
N TYR A 75 -4.62 -20.55 0.33
CA TYR A 75 -4.50 -21.74 1.17
C TYR A 75 -3.24 -21.71 2.04
N GLU A 76 -2.08 -21.41 1.45
CA GLU A 76 -0.84 -21.24 2.21
C GLU A 76 -0.94 -20.13 3.27
N ARG A 77 -1.72 -19.09 3.00
CA ARG A 77 -2.02 -18.03 3.95
C ARG A 77 -2.82 -18.55 5.14
N LEU A 78 -3.84 -19.40 4.91
CA LEU A 78 -4.61 -20.08 5.96
C LEU A 78 -3.76 -21.04 6.79
N LYS A 79 -2.88 -21.82 6.15
CA LYS A 79 -1.93 -22.71 6.86
C LYS A 79 -1.02 -21.97 7.84
N ARG A 80 -0.72 -20.71 7.58
CA ARG A 80 0.03 -19.82 8.47
C ARG A 80 -0.86 -19.14 9.53
N GLY A 81 -2.11 -19.54 9.67
CA GLY A 81 -3.07 -18.95 10.63
C GLY A 81 -3.52 -17.53 10.29
N GLN A 82 -3.40 -17.12 9.03
CA GLN A 82 -3.83 -15.79 8.58
C GLN A 82 -5.26 -15.87 8.03
N GLU A 83 -6.03 -14.82 8.29
CA GLU A 83 -7.39 -14.69 7.81
C GLU A 83 -7.44 -14.47 6.29
N VAL A 84 -8.46 -15.07 5.64
CA VAL A 84 -8.79 -14.85 4.25
C VAL A 84 -10.18 -14.23 4.17
N ASP A 85 -10.23 -12.98 3.77
CA ASP A 85 -11.43 -12.19 3.51
C ASP A 85 -11.56 -11.86 2.01
N LEU A 86 -12.68 -11.31 1.57
CA LEU A 86 -12.88 -10.91 0.17
C LEU A 86 -11.79 -9.96 -0.37
N PRO A 87 -11.34 -8.94 0.36
CA PRO A 87 -10.19 -8.13 -0.03
C PRO A 87 -8.90 -8.93 -0.25
N ALA A 88 -8.66 -9.99 0.55
CA ALA A 88 -7.51 -10.87 0.37
C ALA A 88 -7.65 -11.72 -0.91
N VAL A 89 -8.86 -12.20 -1.22
CA VAL A 89 -9.16 -12.92 -2.47
C VAL A 89 -8.91 -12.03 -3.68
N GLU A 90 -9.43 -10.81 -3.67
CA GLU A 90 -9.22 -9.84 -4.76
C GLU A 90 -7.74 -9.47 -4.95
N ALA A 91 -6.99 -9.35 -3.86
CA ALA A 91 -5.55 -9.14 -3.92
C ALA A 91 -4.84 -10.34 -4.53
N ALA A 92 -5.20 -11.57 -4.13
CA ALA A 92 -4.62 -12.79 -4.65
C ALA A 92 -4.85 -12.93 -6.17
N ILE A 93 -6.05 -12.61 -6.65
CA ILE A 93 -6.36 -12.62 -8.09
C ILE A 93 -5.46 -11.62 -8.84
N ARG A 94 -5.38 -10.36 -8.40
CA ARG A 94 -4.56 -9.32 -9.05
C ARG A 94 -3.08 -9.67 -9.09
N LEU A 95 -2.56 -10.23 -8.00
CA LEU A 95 -1.16 -10.63 -7.92
C LEU A 95 -0.87 -11.83 -8.83
N ALA A 96 -1.79 -12.81 -8.90
CA ALA A 96 -1.67 -13.98 -9.78
C ALA A 96 -1.67 -13.58 -11.26
N GLU A 97 -2.59 -12.71 -11.69
CA GLU A 97 -2.63 -12.18 -13.06
C GLU A 97 -1.35 -11.43 -13.43
N ALA A 98 -0.82 -10.62 -12.51
CA ALA A 98 0.41 -9.86 -12.74
C ALA A 98 1.64 -10.76 -12.84
N GLU A 99 1.76 -11.78 -11.99
CA GLU A 99 2.88 -12.72 -12.01
C GLU A 99 2.88 -13.57 -13.30
N LEU A 100 1.70 -13.95 -13.81
CA LEU A 100 1.60 -14.62 -15.08
C LEU A 100 1.95 -13.72 -16.27
N GLY A 101 1.69 -12.41 -16.15
CA GLY A 101 2.09 -11.40 -17.14
C GLY A 101 3.59 -11.12 -17.14
N ASP A 102 4.23 -11.21 -15.99
CA ASP A 102 5.66 -11.01 -15.81
C ASP A 102 6.21 -11.98 -14.75
N LYS A 103 6.73 -13.11 -15.21
CA LYS A 103 7.29 -14.19 -14.35
C LYS A 103 8.56 -13.76 -13.57
N SER A 104 9.11 -12.58 -13.83
CA SER A 104 10.20 -12.01 -13.02
C SER A 104 9.73 -11.44 -11.69
N LEU A 105 8.41 -11.23 -11.53
CA LEU A 105 7.79 -10.69 -10.34
C LEU A 105 7.50 -11.82 -9.34
N ASP A 106 8.33 -11.96 -8.32
CA ASP A 106 8.04 -12.82 -7.18
C ASP A 106 7.21 -12.03 -6.14
N LEU A 107 5.90 -11.92 -6.41
CA LEU A 107 4.99 -11.07 -5.65
C LEU A 107 4.50 -11.70 -4.33
N TRP A 108 4.72 -13.00 -4.14
CA TRP A 108 4.24 -13.78 -2.99
C TRP A 108 5.26 -13.95 -1.88
N ARG A 109 6.47 -13.39 -2.04
CA ARG A 109 7.53 -13.49 -1.04
C ARG A 109 7.06 -12.97 0.31
N GLU A 110 7.59 -13.54 1.38
CA GLU A 110 7.32 -13.09 2.75
C GLU A 110 7.71 -11.64 2.99
N ASP A 111 8.70 -11.15 2.26
CA ASP A 111 9.18 -9.78 2.28
C ASP A 111 8.24 -8.77 1.58
N ALA A 112 7.21 -9.21 0.82
CA ALA A 112 6.15 -8.31 0.33
C ALA A 112 5.11 -7.96 1.42
N ALA A 113 5.51 -7.95 2.70
CA ALA A 113 4.63 -7.58 3.80
C ALA A 113 5.41 -7.01 5.00
N PHE A 114 4.74 -6.15 5.79
CA PHE A 114 5.22 -5.66 7.07
C PHE A 114 4.47 -6.33 8.22
N ARG A 115 5.15 -6.57 9.35
CA ARG A 115 4.56 -7.12 10.56
C ARG A 115 4.34 -6.01 11.58
N THR A 116 3.09 -5.82 11.98
CA THR A 116 2.74 -4.88 13.04
C THR A 116 2.23 -5.63 14.28
N ARG A 117 1.94 -4.93 15.35
CA ARG A 117 1.41 -5.58 16.58
C ARG A 117 0.00 -6.13 16.40
N LYS A 118 -0.81 -5.49 15.56
CA LYS A 118 -2.21 -5.90 15.35
C LYS A 118 -2.38 -6.85 14.18
N ARG A 119 -1.61 -6.64 13.09
CA ARG A 119 -1.81 -7.42 11.86
C ARG A 119 -0.56 -7.46 10.98
N ARG A 120 -0.58 -8.35 10.03
CA ARG A 120 0.36 -8.35 8.90
C ARG A 120 -0.21 -7.50 7.77
N ILE A 121 0.57 -6.56 7.27
CA ILE A 121 0.21 -5.68 6.14
C ILE A 121 0.94 -6.20 4.90
N ALA A 122 0.22 -6.87 4.02
CA ALA A 122 0.75 -7.40 2.76
C ALA A 122 0.34 -6.52 1.58
N ALA A 123 1.13 -6.56 0.51
CA ALA A 123 0.76 -5.96 -0.76
C ALA A 123 -0.57 -6.51 -1.29
N ARG A 124 -1.39 -5.65 -1.87
CA ARG A 124 -2.67 -6.00 -2.50
C ARG A 124 -2.66 -5.74 -4.01
N SER A 125 -1.52 -5.30 -4.54
CA SER A 125 -1.27 -5.10 -5.96
C SER A 125 0.23 -5.19 -6.26
N PRO A 126 0.61 -5.40 -7.53
CA PRO A 126 2.02 -5.43 -7.94
C PRO A 126 2.76 -4.13 -7.63
N GLY A 127 2.13 -2.96 -7.86
CA GLY A 127 2.70 -1.66 -7.52
C GLY A 127 2.98 -1.53 -6.02
N GLN A 128 2.07 -2.03 -5.16
CA GLN A 128 2.29 -2.07 -3.71
C GLN A 128 3.43 -3.01 -3.32
N ALA A 129 3.58 -4.17 -3.99
CA ALA A 129 4.70 -5.08 -3.75
C ALA A 129 6.04 -4.43 -4.13
N ALA A 130 6.10 -3.76 -5.28
CA ALA A 130 7.27 -3.00 -5.71
C ALA A 130 7.60 -1.86 -4.71
N TYR A 131 6.58 -1.20 -4.16
CA TYR A 131 6.77 -0.13 -3.17
C TYR A 131 7.31 -0.66 -1.84
N ILE A 132 6.79 -1.77 -1.35
CA ILE A 132 7.32 -2.45 -0.15
C ILE A 132 8.79 -2.83 -0.37
N LYS A 133 9.11 -3.42 -1.53
CA LYS A 133 10.48 -3.76 -1.89
C LYS A 133 11.39 -2.52 -1.93
N ALA A 134 10.96 -1.45 -2.59
CA ALA A 134 11.73 -0.21 -2.66
C ALA A 134 12.05 0.36 -1.27
N MET A 135 11.08 0.36 -0.33
CA MET A 135 11.28 0.81 1.06
C MET A 135 12.25 -0.07 1.85
N ARG A 136 12.48 -1.31 1.44
CA ARG A 136 13.47 -2.19 2.06
C ARG A 136 14.87 -2.01 1.51
N ASP A 137 14.96 -1.75 0.22
CA ASP A 137 16.22 -1.72 -0.53
C ASP A 137 16.89 -0.34 -0.52
N ASN A 138 16.13 0.75 -0.29
CA ASN A 138 16.63 2.12 -0.39
C ASN A 138 16.52 2.90 0.92
N GLU A 139 17.38 3.91 1.07
CA GLU A 139 17.35 4.83 2.21
C GLU A 139 16.30 5.94 2.05
N LEU A 140 16.09 6.41 0.81
CA LEU A 140 15.06 7.37 0.43
C LEU A 140 14.14 6.77 -0.63
N VAL A 141 12.83 6.84 -0.42
CA VAL A 141 11.84 6.33 -1.38
C VAL A 141 10.77 7.37 -1.66
N PHE A 142 10.52 7.62 -2.94
CA PHE A 142 9.38 8.38 -3.42
C PHE A 142 8.25 7.42 -3.81
N GLY A 143 7.14 7.48 -3.08
CA GLY A 143 5.90 6.74 -3.34
C GLY A 143 4.86 7.65 -3.98
N LEU A 144 4.66 7.54 -5.29
CA LEU A 144 3.83 8.46 -6.07
C LEU A 144 2.56 7.77 -6.57
N GLY A 145 1.50 8.53 -6.79
CA GLY A 145 0.28 8.03 -7.43
C GLY A 145 -1.01 8.54 -6.79
N PRO A 146 -2.17 8.15 -7.34
CA PRO A 146 -3.46 8.67 -6.92
C PRO A 146 -3.86 8.29 -5.49
N ALA A 147 -4.85 9.01 -4.96
CA ALA A 147 -5.42 8.71 -3.65
C ALA A 147 -6.00 7.29 -3.60
N GLY A 148 -5.87 6.62 -2.44
CA GLY A 148 -6.39 5.26 -2.23
C GLY A 148 -5.49 4.13 -2.72
N THR A 149 -4.29 4.40 -3.24
CA THR A 149 -3.29 3.38 -3.61
C THR A 149 -2.49 2.84 -2.41
N GLY A 150 -2.70 3.38 -1.21
CA GLY A 150 -2.07 2.90 0.02
C GLY A 150 -0.67 3.45 0.31
N LYS A 151 -0.21 4.50 -0.39
CA LYS A 151 1.13 5.10 -0.21
C LYS A 151 1.49 5.38 1.24
N THR A 152 0.71 6.23 1.88
CA THR A 152 0.90 6.64 3.28
C THR A 152 0.72 5.47 4.23
N TYR A 153 -0.30 4.65 4.02
CA TYR A 153 -0.58 3.48 4.84
C TYR A 153 0.58 2.47 4.85
N LEU A 154 1.13 2.14 3.68
CA LEU A 154 2.28 1.22 3.57
C LEU A 154 3.57 1.84 4.13
N ALA A 155 3.77 3.15 3.97
CA ALA A 155 4.91 3.85 4.57
C ALA A 155 4.84 3.80 6.11
N VAL A 156 3.65 4.02 6.70
CA VAL A 156 3.43 3.88 8.15
C VAL A 156 3.63 2.43 8.60
N ALA A 157 3.19 1.44 7.81
CA ALA A 157 3.42 0.03 8.11
C ALA A 157 4.91 -0.33 8.14
N ALA A 158 5.69 0.19 7.18
CA ALA A 158 7.15 0.03 7.15
C ALA A 158 7.81 0.66 8.38
N ALA A 159 7.38 1.87 8.74
CA ALA A 159 7.91 2.58 9.91
C ALA A 159 7.64 1.79 11.20
N VAL A 160 6.41 1.30 11.39
CA VAL A 160 6.03 0.50 12.57
C VAL A 160 6.80 -0.81 12.63
N ASP A 161 6.96 -1.53 11.51
CA ASP A 161 7.73 -2.78 11.44
C ASP A 161 9.20 -2.55 11.85
N LEU A 162 9.83 -1.49 11.32
CA LEU A 162 11.22 -1.16 11.64
C LEU A 162 11.40 -0.69 13.09
N LEU A 163 10.46 0.07 13.65
CA LEU A 163 10.45 0.46 15.05
C LEU A 163 10.28 -0.76 15.95
N MET A 164 9.37 -1.67 15.62
CA MET A 164 9.10 -2.87 16.43
C MET A 164 10.24 -3.89 16.40
N THR A 165 11.02 -3.90 15.32
CA THR A 165 12.21 -4.77 15.19
C THR A 165 13.49 -4.09 15.68
N GLY A 166 13.41 -2.86 16.20
CA GLY A 166 14.56 -2.11 16.74
C GLY A 166 15.55 -1.66 15.67
N ARG A 167 15.15 -1.63 14.40
CA ARG A 167 15.99 -1.14 13.28
C ARG A 167 16.01 0.38 13.19
N VAL A 168 15.02 1.03 13.77
CA VAL A 168 14.99 2.46 14.03
C VAL A 168 14.51 2.70 15.46
N GLU A 169 14.89 3.85 16.04
CA GLU A 169 14.54 4.21 17.42
C GLU A 169 13.27 5.04 17.48
N ARG A 170 12.90 5.70 16.38
CA ARG A 170 11.74 6.61 16.31
C ARG A 170 11.13 6.71 14.92
N ILE A 171 9.86 7.10 14.90
CA ILE A 171 9.12 7.42 13.69
C ILE A 171 8.83 8.93 13.71
N ILE A 172 9.08 9.61 12.60
CA ILE A 172 8.78 11.02 12.41
C ILE A 172 7.86 11.15 11.21
N LEU A 173 6.67 11.66 11.46
CA LEU A 173 5.61 11.84 10.45
C LEU A 173 5.40 13.32 10.22
N SER A 174 5.54 13.75 9.00
CA SER A 174 5.42 15.14 8.60
C SER A 174 4.48 15.31 7.43
N ARG A 175 3.79 16.44 7.39
CA ARG A 175 2.94 16.85 6.29
C ARG A 175 3.06 18.36 6.10
N PRO A 176 3.10 18.89 4.86
CA PRO A 176 3.01 20.31 4.64
C PRO A 176 1.64 20.81 5.10
N ALA A 177 1.64 21.89 5.86
CA ALA A 177 0.40 22.60 6.16
C ALA A 177 0.01 23.40 4.91
N VAL A 178 -0.97 22.89 4.15
CA VAL A 178 -1.54 23.61 3.01
C VAL A 178 -2.80 24.28 3.47
N GLU A 179 -2.84 25.59 3.31
CA GLU A 179 -4.09 26.34 3.44
C GLU A 179 -4.96 26.07 2.20
N ALA A 180 -5.73 24.98 2.20
CA ALA A 180 -6.75 24.72 1.17
C ALA A 180 -7.89 25.73 1.31
N GLY A 181 -7.66 26.98 0.87
CA GLY A 181 -8.68 28.05 0.85
C GLY A 181 -9.09 28.61 2.22
N GLU A 182 -8.82 27.90 3.32
CA GLU A 182 -9.07 28.36 4.69
C GLU A 182 -7.75 28.72 5.34
N ARG A 183 -7.58 30.00 5.68
CA ARG A 183 -6.40 30.47 6.39
C ARG A 183 -6.35 29.82 7.78
N LEU A 184 -5.26 29.10 8.10
CA LEU A 184 -5.00 28.51 9.42
C LEU A 184 -5.26 29.48 10.60
N GLY A 185 -5.27 30.80 10.33
CA GLY A 185 -5.60 31.84 11.29
C GLY A 185 -7.03 31.86 11.81
N PHE A 186 -7.99 31.19 11.15
CA PHE A 186 -9.41 31.21 11.55
C PHE A 186 -9.82 30.03 12.44
N LEU A 187 -8.99 29.00 12.62
CA LEU A 187 -9.30 27.92 13.54
C LEU A 187 -8.95 28.31 14.97
N PRO A 188 -9.85 28.15 15.96
CA PRO A 188 -9.52 28.37 17.36
C PRO A 188 -8.58 27.28 17.89
N GLY A 189 -7.67 27.64 18.80
CA GLY A 189 -6.71 26.71 19.38
C GLY A 189 -5.25 27.04 19.11
N ASP A 190 -4.34 26.29 19.71
CA ASP A 190 -2.91 26.41 19.45
C ASP A 190 -2.52 25.80 18.07
N LEU A 191 -1.25 25.90 17.69
CA LEU A 191 -0.78 25.40 16.40
C LEU A 191 -0.97 23.88 16.24
N ARG A 192 -0.97 23.11 17.35
CA ARG A 192 -1.21 21.67 17.35
C ARG A 192 -2.68 21.37 17.03
N ASP A 193 -3.61 22.05 17.67
CA ASP A 193 -5.06 21.88 17.47
C ASP A 193 -5.46 22.20 16.02
N LYS A 194 -4.79 23.16 15.40
CA LYS A 194 -5.05 23.57 14.01
C LYS A 194 -4.52 22.60 12.96
N VAL A 195 -3.49 21.83 13.27
CA VAL A 195 -2.87 20.87 12.34
C VAL A 195 -3.49 19.46 12.48
N ASP A 196 -4.13 19.19 13.62
CA ASP A 196 -4.70 17.87 13.96
C ASP A 196 -5.65 17.27 12.88
N PRO A 197 -6.57 18.04 12.25
CA PRO A 197 -7.44 17.51 11.20
C PRO A 197 -6.69 16.95 9.98
N TYR A 198 -5.59 17.58 9.61
CA TYR A 198 -4.78 17.17 8.46
C TYR A 198 -3.92 15.93 8.72
N LEU A 199 -3.70 15.60 9.99
CA LEU A 199 -2.90 14.45 10.41
C LEU A 199 -3.75 13.21 10.73
N ARG A 200 -5.07 13.32 10.73
CA ARG A 200 -5.99 12.19 11.02
C ARG A 200 -5.70 10.93 10.22
N PRO A 201 -5.47 10.97 8.88
CA PRO A 201 -5.19 9.76 8.12
C PRO A 201 -3.94 9.01 8.62
N ILE A 202 -2.95 9.74 9.11
CA ILE A 202 -1.73 9.19 9.70
C ILE A 202 -2.03 8.51 11.04
N PHE A 203 -2.81 9.18 11.91
CA PHE A 203 -3.24 8.60 13.19
C PHE A 203 -4.13 7.37 13.01
N ASP A 204 -5.02 7.38 12.02
CA ASP A 204 -5.85 6.23 11.67
C ASP A 204 -4.99 5.03 11.25
N ALA A 205 -3.97 5.26 10.42
CA ALA A 205 -3.03 4.22 10.03
C ALA A 205 -2.24 3.68 11.24
N LEU A 206 -1.76 4.54 12.13
CA LEU A 206 -1.06 4.13 13.34
C LEU A 206 -1.97 3.32 14.27
N ASN A 207 -3.22 3.75 14.48
CA ASN A 207 -4.21 3.04 15.29
C ASN A 207 -4.57 1.67 14.71
N ASP A 208 -4.54 1.51 13.42
CA ASP A 208 -4.73 0.22 12.74
C ASP A 208 -3.60 -0.78 13.03
N MET A 209 -2.40 -0.29 13.31
CA MET A 209 -1.17 -1.08 13.42
C MET A 209 -0.69 -1.30 14.85
N LEU A 210 -1.02 -0.37 15.75
CA LEU A 210 -0.60 -0.39 17.15
C LEU A 210 -1.83 -0.40 18.09
N PRO A 211 -1.77 -1.11 19.23
CA PRO A 211 -2.73 -0.93 20.31
C PRO A 211 -2.74 0.52 20.80
N ALA A 212 -3.92 1.03 21.18
CA ALA A 212 -4.11 2.44 21.54
C ALA A 212 -3.22 2.90 22.72
N ASP A 213 -3.05 2.02 23.73
CA ASP A 213 -2.18 2.25 24.89
C ASP A 213 -0.70 2.38 24.48
N GLN A 214 -0.24 1.52 23.56
CA GLN A 214 1.13 1.57 23.05
C GLN A 214 1.35 2.83 22.18
N LEU A 215 0.39 3.19 21.33
CA LEU A 215 0.47 4.41 20.53
C LEU A 215 0.53 5.65 21.42
N ALA A 216 -0.37 5.76 22.42
CA ALA A 216 -0.37 6.89 23.36
C ALA A 216 0.97 7.01 24.13
N ARG A 217 1.51 5.89 24.62
CA ARG A 217 2.80 5.88 25.28
C ARG A 217 3.93 6.37 24.38
N ARG A 218 4.01 5.85 23.14
CA ARG A 218 5.08 6.18 22.20
C ARG A 218 5.01 7.63 21.69
N LEU A 219 3.81 8.19 21.57
CA LEU A 219 3.62 9.61 21.33
C LEU A 219 4.09 10.45 22.52
N GLY A 220 3.78 10.01 23.75
CA GLY A 220 4.21 10.68 24.98
C GLY A 220 5.72 10.65 25.21
N THR A 221 6.40 9.58 24.81
CA THR A 221 7.88 9.44 24.93
C THR A 221 8.63 10.07 23.76
N GLY A 222 7.95 10.46 22.67
CA GLY A 222 8.59 10.98 21.45
C GLY A 222 9.20 9.89 20.56
N GLU A 223 8.95 8.61 20.83
CA GLU A 223 9.29 7.51 19.90
C GLU A 223 8.50 7.64 18.59
N ILE A 224 7.29 8.19 18.66
CA ILE A 224 6.49 8.57 17.48
C ILE A 224 6.21 10.06 17.60
N GLU A 225 6.65 10.82 16.61
CA GLU A 225 6.44 12.26 16.50
C GLU A 225 5.64 12.56 15.25
N VAL A 226 4.58 13.35 15.38
CA VAL A 226 3.79 13.87 14.26
C VAL A 226 3.86 15.38 14.30
N ALA A 227 4.46 15.99 13.27
CA ALA A 227 4.73 17.42 13.27
C ALA A 227 4.72 18.02 11.85
N PRO A 228 4.32 19.30 11.69
CA PRO A 228 4.45 20.02 10.44
C PRO A 228 5.89 20.07 9.93
N ILE A 229 6.07 20.15 8.62
CA ILE A 229 7.40 20.18 7.97
C ILE A 229 8.29 21.31 8.50
N ALA A 230 7.71 22.44 8.93
CA ALA A 230 8.47 23.59 9.46
C ALA A 230 9.27 23.23 10.72
N PHE A 231 8.82 22.27 11.53
CA PHE A 231 9.49 21.81 12.75
C PHE A 231 10.71 20.93 12.49
N MET A 232 10.96 20.56 11.23
CA MET A 232 12.13 19.76 10.84
C MET A 232 13.36 20.63 10.60
N ARG A 233 13.20 21.96 10.52
CA ARG A 233 14.31 22.87 10.25
C ARG A 233 15.37 22.82 11.35
N GLY A 234 16.65 22.72 10.93
CA GLY A 234 17.80 22.71 11.85
C GLY A 234 18.02 21.38 12.59
N ARG A 235 17.22 20.38 12.33
CA ARG A 235 17.35 19.03 12.93
C ARG A 235 18.19 18.12 12.04
N THR A 236 18.83 17.12 12.65
CA THR A 236 19.35 15.93 11.98
C THR A 236 18.57 14.73 12.52
N LEU A 237 17.94 13.99 11.63
CA LEU A 237 17.03 12.89 11.98
C LEU A 237 17.79 11.57 11.86
N SER A 238 18.53 11.18 12.90
CA SER A 238 19.29 9.92 12.95
C SER A 238 18.49 8.81 13.60
N HIS A 239 18.76 7.56 13.19
CA HIS A 239 18.12 6.33 13.65
C HIS A 239 16.59 6.40 13.62
N ALA A 240 16.04 7.06 12.59
CA ALA A 240 14.62 7.36 12.45
C ALA A 240 14.05 6.83 11.14
N PHE A 241 12.77 6.44 11.18
CA PHE A 241 11.97 6.33 9.95
C PHE A 241 11.16 7.60 9.76
N VAL A 242 11.41 8.31 8.68
CA VAL A 242 10.86 9.64 8.43
C VAL A 242 9.87 9.57 7.27
N ILE A 243 8.67 10.09 7.45
CA ILE A 243 7.64 10.13 6.41
C ILE A 243 7.25 11.59 6.15
N LEU A 244 7.29 11.99 4.87
CA LEU A 244 6.67 13.22 4.39
C LEU A 244 5.46 12.85 3.53
N ASP A 245 4.27 13.11 4.03
CA ASP A 245 3.03 12.86 3.31
C ASP A 245 2.53 14.12 2.59
N GLU A 246 1.76 13.95 1.48
CA GLU A 246 1.25 15.02 0.61
C GLU A 246 2.36 15.98 0.12
N ALA A 247 3.49 15.40 -0.22
CA ALA A 247 4.71 16.15 -0.56
C ALA A 247 4.60 17.01 -1.82
N GLN A 248 3.62 16.75 -2.71
CA GLN A 248 3.33 17.61 -3.87
C GLN A 248 3.01 19.06 -3.45
N ASN A 249 2.56 19.23 -2.21
CA ASN A 249 2.21 20.52 -1.63
C ASN A 249 3.36 21.23 -0.92
N THR A 250 4.59 20.78 -1.10
CA THR A 250 5.78 21.47 -0.63
C THR A 250 6.34 22.41 -1.68
N SER A 251 6.93 23.55 -1.24
CA SER A 251 7.79 24.33 -2.12
C SER A 251 9.16 23.66 -2.30
N PRO A 252 9.93 24.01 -3.35
CA PRO A 252 11.30 23.52 -3.56
C PRO A 252 12.22 23.70 -2.35
N VAL A 253 12.12 24.85 -1.69
CA VAL A 253 12.89 25.17 -0.48
C VAL A 253 12.53 24.26 0.69
N GLN A 254 11.24 23.98 0.89
CA GLN A 254 10.76 23.07 1.94
C GLN A 254 11.21 21.64 1.66
N MET A 255 11.06 21.17 0.44
CA MET A 255 11.48 19.82 0.04
C MET A 255 12.99 19.63 0.26
N LYS A 256 13.82 20.52 -0.27
CA LYS A 256 15.27 20.49 -0.07
C LYS A 256 15.64 20.52 1.41
N MET A 257 15.01 21.42 2.18
CA MET A 257 15.22 21.52 3.62
C MET A 257 14.89 20.19 4.30
N PHE A 258 13.79 19.52 3.95
CA PHE A 258 13.36 18.27 4.55
C PHE A 258 14.27 17.09 4.19
N LEU A 259 14.58 16.91 2.91
CA LEU A 259 15.43 15.81 2.42
C LEU A 259 16.83 15.86 3.06
N THR A 260 17.37 17.07 3.28
CA THR A 260 18.66 17.25 3.94
C THR A 260 18.65 17.03 5.46
N ARG A 261 17.52 16.59 6.05
CA ARG A 261 17.42 16.17 7.46
C ARG A 261 17.77 14.70 7.66
N LEU A 262 17.84 13.91 6.59
CA LEU A 262 18.19 12.49 6.66
C LEU A 262 19.54 12.34 7.38
N GLY A 263 19.54 11.62 8.49
CA GLY A 263 20.71 11.35 9.33
C GLY A 263 21.14 9.89 9.27
N GLU A 264 22.23 9.58 9.95
CA GLU A 264 22.79 8.23 10.01
C GLU A 264 21.75 7.19 10.53
N GLY A 265 21.73 6.00 9.91
CA GLY A 265 20.86 4.90 10.32
C GLY A 265 19.37 5.17 10.08
N SER A 266 19.02 6.20 9.31
CA SER A 266 17.64 6.56 9.04
C SER A 266 17.17 6.12 7.66
N ARG A 267 15.85 6.05 7.52
CA ARG A 267 15.16 5.85 6.24
C ARG A 267 14.11 6.95 6.08
N MET A 268 13.89 7.36 4.85
CA MET A 268 12.94 8.41 4.53
C MET A 268 12.01 7.96 3.40
N VAL A 269 10.72 8.22 3.59
CA VAL A 269 9.69 7.98 2.56
C VAL A 269 8.96 9.28 2.30
N VAL A 270 8.86 9.63 1.04
CA VAL A 270 8.14 10.81 0.56
C VAL A 270 6.97 10.34 -0.27
N THR A 271 5.75 10.60 0.21
CA THR A 271 4.51 10.21 -0.49
C THR A 271 3.84 11.43 -1.09
N GLY A 272 3.22 11.25 -2.26
CA GLY A 272 2.49 12.34 -2.91
C GLY A 272 1.80 11.93 -4.20
N ASP A 273 0.91 12.81 -4.63
CA ASP A 273 0.24 12.74 -5.93
C ASP A 273 0.61 13.97 -6.78
N PRO A 274 1.49 13.82 -7.78
CA PRO A 274 1.90 14.95 -8.62
C PRO A 274 0.74 15.62 -9.40
N THR A 275 -0.42 14.97 -9.47
CA THR A 275 -1.61 15.50 -10.17
C THR A 275 -2.50 16.36 -9.26
N GLN A 276 -2.35 16.22 -7.93
CA GLN A 276 -3.17 16.91 -6.92
C GLN A 276 -2.36 18.00 -6.19
N VAL A 277 -1.93 19.01 -6.93
CA VAL A 277 -1.12 20.11 -6.40
C VAL A 277 -2.03 21.25 -5.97
N ASP A 278 -2.10 21.52 -4.67
CA ASP A 278 -2.92 22.59 -4.04
C ASP A 278 -2.10 23.87 -3.76
N LEU A 279 -0.93 24.01 -4.37
CA LEU A 279 -0.09 25.20 -4.24
C LEU A 279 -0.72 26.40 -5.02
N PRO A 280 -0.40 27.63 -4.63
CA PRO A 280 -0.83 28.81 -5.36
C PRO A 280 -0.47 28.75 -6.85
N VAL A 281 -1.30 29.33 -7.71
CA VAL A 281 -1.10 29.34 -9.16
C VAL A 281 0.29 29.90 -9.49
N GLY A 282 1.06 29.16 -10.27
CA GLY A 282 2.44 29.51 -10.67
C GLY A 282 3.52 29.07 -9.69
N ALA A 283 3.18 28.53 -8.51
CA ALA A 283 4.16 27.94 -7.61
C ALA A 283 4.62 26.56 -8.13
N ARG A 284 5.93 26.30 -8.07
CA ARG A 284 6.51 25.01 -8.43
C ARG A 284 6.41 24.04 -7.26
N SER A 285 6.01 22.81 -7.54
CA SER A 285 6.02 21.74 -6.54
C SER A 285 7.46 21.30 -6.26
N GLY A 286 7.81 21.27 -4.96
CA GLY A 286 9.10 20.75 -4.52
C GLY A 286 9.26 19.26 -4.78
N LEU A 287 8.16 18.49 -4.80
CA LEU A 287 8.17 17.08 -5.15
C LEU A 287 8.60 16.88 -6.61
N ALA A 288 8.03 17.66 -7.54
CA ALA A 288 8.39 17.56 -8.96
C ALA A 288 9.88 17.89 -9.17
N GLU A 289 10.38 18.98 -8.55
CA GLU A 289 11.79 19.35 -8.65
C GLU A 289 12.73 18.30 -8.03
N ALA A 290 12.34 17.70 -6.90
CA ALA A 290 13.14 16.65 -6.27
C ALA A 290 13.24 15.40 -7.14
N LEU A 291 12.15 14.99 -7.79
CA LEU A 291 12.13 13.83 -8.69
C LEU A 291 13.05 14.03 -9.90
N ASP A 292 13.05 15.23 -10.48
CA ASP A 292 13.92 15.57 -11.61
C ASP A 292 15.39 15.63 -11.17
N THR A 293 15.67 16.24 -10.02
CA THR A 293 17.04 16.48 -9.54
C THR A 293 17.73 15.22 -9.03
N LEU A 294 16.97 14.32 -8.37
CA LEU A 294 17.51 13.16 -7.67
C LEU A 294 17.37 11.86 -8.48
N SER A 295 16.90 11.94 -9.71
CA SER A 295 16.75 10.79 -10.59
C SER A 295 18.10 10.12 -10.84
N GLY A 296 18.16 8.79 -10.63
CA GLY A 296 19.36 7.99 -10.89
C GLY A 296 20.45 8.04 -9.81
N LEU A 297 20.19 8.70 -8.67
CA LEU A 297 21.10 8.61 -7.53
C LEU A 297 20.93 7.28 -6.79
N ASP A 298 22.06 6.64 -6.46
CA ASP A 298 22.11 5.41 -5.67
C ASP A 298 21.47 5.62 -4.28
N GLY A 299 20.77 4.61 -3.76
CA GLY A 299 20.06 4.69 -2.47
C GLY A 299 18.69 5.38 -2.54
N ILE A 300 18.28 5.87 -3.72
CA ILE A 300 16.98 6.52 -3.94
C ILE A 300 16.09 5.65 -4.82
N GLY A 301 14.96 5.24 -4.29
CA GLY A 301 13.92 4.50 -5.02
C GLY A 301 12.74 5.41 -5.40
N THR A 302 12.19 5.22 -6.60
CA THR A 302 10.94 5.87 -7.02
C THR A 302 9.97 4.82 -7.51
N VAL A 303 8.77 4.79 -6.91
CA VAL A 303 7.68 3.89 -7.31
C VAL A 303 6.45 4.71 -7.66
N ARG A 304 5.89 4.43 -8.84
CA ARG A 304 4.65 5.04 -9.33
C ARG A 304 3.52 4.03 -9.24
N LEU A 305 2.63 4.26 -8.30
CA LEU A 305 1.36 3.54 -8.17
C LEU A 305 0.35 4.15 -9.14
N THR A 306 -0.54 3.33 -9.65
CA THR A 306 -1.53 3.70 -10.66
C THR A 306 -2.94 3.42 -10.15
N ASP A 307 -3.97 3.73 -10.95
CA ASP A 307 -5.36 3.40 -10.64
C ASP A 307 -5.59 1.89 -10.44
N ARG A 308 -4.74 1.04 -11.04
CA ARG A 308 -4.78 -0.43 -10.84
C ARG A 308 -4.38 -0.85 -9.42
N ASP A 309 -3.64 0.01 -8.71
CA ASP A 309 -3.20 -0.21 -7.33
C ASP A 309 -4.20 0.32 -6.30
N VAL A 310 -5.27 0.98 -6.76
CA VAL A 310 -6.31 1.53 -5.87
C VAL A 310 -7.06 0.40 -5.18
N VAL A 311 -7.00 0.40 -3.85
CA VAL A 311 -7.73 -0.52 -2.98
C VAL A 311 -8.89 0.23 -2.35
N ARG A 312 -10.05 0.14 -2.97
CA ARG A 312 -11.27 0.82 -2.51
C ARG A 312 -12.45 -0.14 -2.48
N HIS A 313 -13.44 0.18 -1.66
CA HIS A 313 -14.73 -0.51 -1.69
C HIS A 313 -15.33 -0.42 -3.11
N GLU A 314 -15.88 -1.51 -3.63
CA GLU A 314 -16.42 -1.60 -5.00
C GLU A 314 -17.41 -0.47 -5.34
N LEU A 315 -18.30 -0.13 -4.39
CA LEU A 315 -19.22 0.99 -4.56
C LEU A 315 -18.49 2.32 -4.74
N VAL A 316 -17.42 2.58 -3.98
CA VAL A 316 -16.63 3.82 -4.10
C VAL A 316 -15.94 3.89 -5.46
N ALA A 317 -15.41 2.78 -5.97
CA ALA A 317 -14.83 2.71 -7.31
C ALA A 317 -15.87 3.00 -8.40
N ARG A 318 -17.12 2.54 -8.21
CA ARG A 318 -18.24 2.84 -9.12
C ARG A 318 -18.66 4.31 -9.06
N ILE A 319 -18.69 4.90 -7.87
CA ILE A 319 -19.00 6.33 -7.69
C ILE A 319 -17.97 7.18 -8.42
N VAL A 320 -16.68 6.93 -8.19
CA VAL A 320 -15.59 7.71 -8.84
C VAL A 320 -15.71 7.64 -10.36
N ARG A 321 -15.84 6.44 -10.93
CA ARG A 321 -16.03 6.27 -12.38
C ARG A 321 -17.26 7.01 -12.93
N ALA A 322 -18.36 7.07 -12.16
CA ALA A 322 -19.55 7.79 -12.58
C ALA A 322 -19.32 9.31 -12.63
N TYR A 323 -18.56 9.88 -11.69
CA TYR A 323 -18.18 11.30 -11.71
C TYR A 323 -17.21 11.63 -12.85
N GLU A 324 -16.16 10.82 -13.03
CA GLU A 324 -15.18 10.97 -14.11
C GLU A 324 -15.85 10.91 -15.51
N ALA A 325 -16.79 9.99 -15.71
CA ALA A 325 -17.55 9.90 -16.95
C ALA A 325 -18.39 11.16 -17.23
N ARG A 326 -18.88 11.83 -16.17
CA ARG A 326 -19.64 13.07 -16.28
C ARG A 326 -18.74 14.27 -16.60
N GLU A 327 -17.57 14.34 -15.99
CA GLU A 327 -16.58 15.41 -16.22
C GLU A 327 -15.95 15.30 -17.60
N GLY A 328 -15.62 14.09 -18.07
CA GLY A 328 -15.13 13.82 -19.41
C GLY A 328 -16.17 14.01 -20.52
N GLY A 329 -17.48 14.02 -20.20
CA GLY A 329 -18.57 14.26 -21.14
C GLY A 329 -18.94 15.73 -21.37
N THR A 330 -18.34 16.67 -20.64
CA THR A 330 -18.57 18.12 -20.79
C THR A 330 -17.45 18.80 -21.57
N ALA A 331 -17.17 18.36 -22.81
CA ALA A 331 -16.50 19.21 -23.79
C ALA A 331 -17.58 20.12 -24.40
N PRO A 332 -17.54 21.45 -24.20
CA PRO A 332 -18.51 22.34 -24.86
C PRO A 332 -18.20 22.36 -26.35
N GLY A 333 -19.13 21.83 -27.14
CA GLY A 333 -19.18 22.11 -28.58
C GLY A 333 -19.23 23.62 -28.76
N LYS A 334 -18.15 24.19 -29.30
CA LYS A 334 -18.18 25.55 -29.84
C LYS A 334 -18.90 25.48 -31.19
N SER A 335 -20.10 26.00 -31.23
CA SER A 335 -20.72 26.56 -32.45
C SER A 335 -20.25 27.99 -32.61
#